data_2cebc466256fd8f1a1f671514535408e
#
_entry.id   2cebc466256fd8f1a1f671514535408e
#
_cell.length_a   1.000
_cell.length_b   1.000
_cell.length_c   1.000
_cell.angle_alpha   90.00
_cell.angle_beta   90.00
_cell.angle_gamma   90.00
#
_symmetry.space_group_name_H-M   'P 1'
#
loop_
_entity.id
_entity.type
_entity.pdbx_description
1 polymer ?
#
loop_
_entity_poly.entity_id
_entity_poly.type
_entity_poly.pdbx_seq_one_letter_code
_entity_poly.pdbx_strand_id
1 'polypeptide(L)'
;MDETSQKIVDATMALVRDKGYVSTTTKDIAKLAGVNECTLFRKFKTKKDIVLSGMEQEKWRGNLTPEAFKNVKWELAPDLEMFMTEYMNRITPDFVKLSIGLRAPQLYEETAPLVMKVPQVFLSSLIEYFQ
;
A
#
# COMPACT_ATOMS: atom_id res chain seq x y z
N MET A 1 -7.20 0.37 16.16
CA MET A 1 -7.51 -1.02 15.77
C MET A 1 -6.94 -1.95 16.83
N ASP A 2 -7.69 -2.94 17.25
CA ASP A 2 -7.19 -3.86 18.28
C ASP A 2 -6.13 -4.83 17.70
N GLU A 3 -5.45 -5.55 18.58
CA GLU A 3 -4.37 -6.44 18.16
C GLU A 3 -4.84 -7.56 17.23
N THR A 4 -6.00 -8.15 17.52
CA THR A 4 -6.56 -9.22 16.68
C THR A 4 -6.88 -8.72 15.29
N SER A 5 -7.53 -7.57 15.17
CA SER A 5 -7.84 -6.96 13.87
C SER A 5 -6.56 -6.64 13.11
N GLN A 6 -5.53 -6.14 13.77
CA GLN A 6 -4.26 -5.84 13.11
C GLN A 6 -3.57 -7.11 12.60
N LYS A 7 -3.62 -8.20 13.35
CA LYS A 7 -3.08 -9.48 12.90
C LYS A 7 -3.80 -9.97 11.63
N ILE A 8 -5.12 -9.81 11.59
CA ILE A 8 -5.92 -10.19 10.43
C ILE A 8 -5.55 -9.34 9.21
N VAL A 9 -5.42 -8.03 9.40
CA VAL A 9 -5.02 -7.11 8.33
C VAL A 9 -3.62 -7.47 7.82
N ASP A 10 -2.66 -7.64 8.70
CA ASP A 10 -1.28 -7.94 8.32
C ASP A 10 -1.19 -9.27 7.57
N ALA A 11 -1.91 -10.30 8.03
CA ALA A 11 -1.95 -11.58 7.36
C ALA A 11 -2.55 -11.47 5.95
N THR A 12 -3.65 -10.71 5.83
CA THR A 12 -4.31 -10.50 4.54
C THR A 12 -3.39 -9.78 3.56
N MET A 13 -2.78 -8.69 3.98
CA MET A 13 -1.91 -7.91 3.09
C MET A 13 -0.67 -8.70 2.67
N ALA A 14 -0.10 -9.51 3.56
CA ALA A 14 1.02 -10.38 3.23
C ALA A 14 0.62 -11.43 2.18
N LEU A 15 -0.56 -12.04 2.33
CA LEU A 15 -1.04 -13.03 1.37
C LEU A 15 -1.38 -12.40 0.01
N VAL A 16 -1.98 -11.22 0.00
CA VAL A 16 -2.27 -10.49 -1.24
C VAL A 16 -0.96 -10.14 -1.95
N ARG A 17 0.05 -9.70 -1.20
CA ARG A 17 1.38 -9.43 -1.76
C ARG A 17 1.98 -10.67 -2.41
N ASP A 18 1.87 -11.83 -1.75
CA ASP A 18 2.57 -13.04 -2.18
C ASP A 18 1.83 -13.83 -3.24
N LYS A 19 0.50 -13.85 -3.21
CA LYS A 19 -0.27 -14.67 -4.17
C LYS A 19 -1.50 -14.00 -4.78
N GLY A 20 -1.71 -12.73 -4.50
CA GLY A 20 -2.79 -11.95 -5.10
C GLY A 20 -4.10 -12.04 -4.33
N TYR A 21 -4.99 -11.06 -4.58
CA TYR A 21 -6.27 -10.94 -3.87
C TYR A 21 -7.18 -12.13 -4.16
N VAL A 22 -7.30 -12.51 -5.44
CA VAL A 22 -8.22 -13.57 -5.85
C VAL A 22 -7.85 -14.91 -5.22
N SER A 23 -6.54 -15.20 -5.12
CA SER A 23 -6.03 -16.46 -4.55
C SER A 23 -5.99 -16.48 -3.03
N THR A 24 -6.22 -15.35 -2.38
CA THR A 24 -6.22 -15.23 -0.92
C THR A 24 -7.60 -15.57 -0.39
N THR A 25 -7.72 -16.60 0.45
CA THR A 25 -8.99 -17.01 1.04
C THR A 25 -9.06 -16.60 2.50
N THR A 26 -10.29 -16.46 3.03
CA THR A 26 -10.47 -16.14 4.45
C THR A 26 -9.96 -17.25 5.35
N LYS A 27 -9.98 -18.48 4.87
CA LYS A 27 -9.41 -19.61 5.60
C LYS A 27 -7.89 -19.47 5.75
N ASP A 28 -7.22 -19.09 4.67
CA ASP A 28 -5.77 -18.83 4.69
C ASP A 28 -5.42 -17.67 5.61
N ILE A 29 -6.22 -16.61 5.55
CA ILE A 29 -6.02 -15.44 6.41
C ILE A 29 -6.12 -15.81 7.88
N ALA A 30 -7.19 -16.53 8.24
CA ALA A 30 -7.40 -16.96 9.61
C ALA A 30 -6.23 -17.83 10.11
N LYS A 31 -5.77 -18.76 9.28
CA LYS A 31 -4.66 -19.63 9.61
C LYS A 31 -3.38 -18.84 9.85
N LEU A 32 -3.04 -17.91 8.97
CA LEU A 32 -1.82 -17.11 9.10
C LEU A 32 -1.91 -16.16 10.28
N ALA A 33 -3.08 -15.59 10.54
CA ALA A 33 -3.30 -14.68 11.67
C ALA A 33 -3.38 -15.40 13.03
N GLY A 34 -3.53 -16.71 13.01
CA GLY A 34 -3.65 -17.50 14.24
C GLY A 34 -5.00 -17.37 14.92
N VAL A 35 -6.06 -17.16 14.14
CA VAL A 35 -7.43 -17.06 14.64
C VAL A 35 -8.33 -18.03 13.86
N ASN A 36 -9.54 -18.27 14.36
CA ASN A 36 -10.51 -19.03 13.59
C ASN A 36 -11.34 -18.10 12.67
N GLU A 37 -12.04 -18.68 11.69
CA GLU A 37 -12.81 -17.88 10.74
C GLU A 37 -13.96 -17.13 11.42
N CYS A 38 -14.52 -17.66 12.49
CA CYS A 38 -15.57 -16.98 13.25
C CYS A 38 -15.07 -15.65 13.82
N THR A 39 -13.86 -15.65 14.38
CA THR A 39 -13.22 -14.44 14.90
C THR A 39 -12.96 -13.45 13.75
N LEU A 40 -12.48 -13.95 12.61
CA LEU A 40 -12.24 -13.10 11.44
C LEU A 40 -13.53 -12.40 10.99
N PHE A 41 -14.61 -13.16 10.82
CA PHE A 41 -15.90 -12.59 10.35
C PHE A 41 -16.58 -11.72 11.40
N ARG A 42 -16.21 -11.87 12.67
CA ARG A 42 -16.71 -10.95 13.71
C ARG A 42 -16.04 -9.58 13.59
N LYS A 43 -14.77 -9.54 13.17
CA LYS A 43 -14.03 -8.29 13.02
C LYS A 43 -14.24 -7.61 11.67
N PHE A 44 -14.37 -8.39 10.60
CA PHE A 44 -14.52 -7.89 9.24
C PHE A 44 -15.59 -8.70 8.50
N LYS A 45 -16.48 -8.01 7.78
CA LYS A 45 -17.57 -8.68 7.07
C LYS A 45 -17.07 -9.43 5.85
N THR A 46 -16.12 -8.87 5.11
CA THR A 46 -15.65 -9.42 3.85
C THR A 46 -14.13 -9.30 3.75
N LYS A 47 -13.55 -10.11 2.88
CA LYS A 47 -12.12 -10.03 2.52
C LYS A 47 -11.76 -8.63 2.01
N LYS A 48 -12.65 -8.04 1.20
CA LYS A 48 -12.48 -6.69 0.67
C LYS A 48 -12.33 -5.66 1.78
N ASP A 49 -13.16 -5.75 2.82
CA ASP A 49 -13.09 -4.83 3.96
C ASP A 49 -11.75 -4.89 4.66
N ILE A 50 -11.16 -6.10 4.77
CA ILE A 50 -9.85 -6.26 5.39
C ILE A 50 -8.78 -5.55 4.55
N VAL A 51 -8.81 -5.75 3.23
CA VAL A 51 -7.84 -5.14 2.32
C VAL A 51 -7.95 -3.62 2.35
N LEU A 52 -9.17 -3.08 2.32
CA LEU A 52 -9.36 -1.63 2.36
C LEU A 52 -8.85 -1.04 3.68
N SER A 53 -9.07 -1.73 4.80
CA SER A 53 -8.50 -1.31 6.09
C SER A 53 -6.98 -1.30 6.06
N GLY A 54 -6.37 -2.29 5.41
CA GLY A 54 -4.91 -2.34 5.26
C GLY A 54 -4.38 -1.18 4.42
N MET A 55 -5.08 -0.84 3.34
CA MET A 55 -4.67 0.24 2.46
C MET A 55 -4.80 1.63 3.08
N GLU A 56 -5.54 1.76 4.17
CA GLU A 56 -5.59 3.00 4.93
C GLU A 56 -4.33 3.20 5.79
N GLN A 57 -3.55 2.16 6.01
CA GLN A 57 -2.34 2.20 6.83
C GLN A 57 -1.12 2.54 5.98
N GLU A 58 -0.31 3.50 6.44
CA GLU A 58 0.88 3.95 5.70
C GLU A 58 1.87 2.82 5.42
N LYS A 59 1.99 1.87 6.35
CA LYS A 59 2.97 0.79 6.18
C LYS A 59 2.66 -0.10 4.96
N TRP A 60 1.41 -0.12 4.49
CA TRP A 60 1.03 -0.94 3.33
C TRP A 60 0.91 -0.15 2.05
N ARG A 61 0.49 1.13 2.11
CA ARG A 61 0.26 1.94 0.91
C ARG A 61 1.44 2.82 0.51
N GLY A 62 2.50 2.85 1.32
CA GLY A 62 3.62 3.76 1.11
C GLY A 62 3.35 5.14 1.73
N ASN A 63 4.41 5.91 1.90
CA ASN A 63 4.34 7.21 2.56
C ASN A 63 5.26 8.20 1.84
N LEU A 64 4.76 8.82 0.78
CA LEU A 64 5.45 9.89 0.10
C LEU A 64 4.58 11.14 0.15
N THR A 65 5.13 12.21 0.70
CA THR A 65 4.45 13.50 0.82
C THR A 65 5.24 14.58 0.06
N PRO A 66 4.60 15.70 -0.33
CA PRO A 66 5.33 16.78 -1.00
C PRO A 66 6.49 17.34 -0.20
N GLU A 67 6.44 17.25 1.13
CA GLU A 67 7.51 17.72 2.01
C GLU A 67 8.85 17.05 1.72
N ALA A 68 8.84 15.81 1.23
CA ALA A 68 10.06 15.09 0.89
C ALA A 68 10.87 15.79 -0.22
N PHE A 69 10.23 16.65 -1.02
CA PHE A 69 10.83 17.30 -2.18
C PHE A 69 11.09 18.78 -1.97
N LYS A 70 11.02 19.30 -0.74
CA LYS A 70 11.16 20.74 -0.48
C LYS A 70 12.59 21.22 -0.33
N ASN A 71 13.54 20.32 -0.10
CA ASN A 71 14.95 20.68 0.11
C ASN A 71 15.70 20.82 -1.20
N VAL A 72 15.19 21.65 -2.11
CA VAL A 72 15.82 21.86 -3.41
C VAL A 72 16.88 22.94 -3.31
N LYS A 73 17.97 22.77 -4.06
CA LYS A 73 19.08 23.70 -4.15
C LYS A 73 19.03 24.54 -5.43
N TRP A 74 18.05 24.27 -6.27
CA TRP A 74 17.90 24.85 -7.60
C TRP A 74 19.09 24.55 -8.51
N GLU A 75 19.70 23.39 -8.30
CA GLU A 75 20.72 22.79 -9.16
C GLU A 75 20.13 21.51 -9.73
N LEU A 76 20.04 21.41 -11.05
CA LEU A 76 19.24 20.36 -11.70
C LEU A 76 19.70 18.95 -11.34
N ALA A 77 20.98 18.65 -11.45
CA ALA A 77 21.47 17.28 -11.24
C ALA A 77 21.30 16.82 -9.77
N PRO A 78 21.74 17.59 -8.75
CA PRO A 78 21.50 17.18 -7.36
C PRO A 78 20.01 17.09 -6.99
N ASP A 79 19.17 17.98 -7.51
CA ASP A 79 17.75 17.99 -7.19
C ASP A 79 17.04 16.79 -7.81
N LEU A 80 17.33 16.45 -9.07
CA LEU A 80 16.77 15.26 -9.70
C LEU A 80 17.23 13.99 -9.00
N GLU A 81 18.50 13.93 -8.59
CA GLU A 81 19.00 12.79 -7.82
C GLU A 81 18.25 12.65 -6.50
N MET A 82 18.02 13.75 -5.80
CA MET A 82 17.24 13.75 -4.56
C MET A 82 15.80 13.27 -4.80
N PHE A 83 15.14 13.77 -5.86
CA PHE A 83 13.77 13.35 -6.20
C PHE A 83 13.71 11.84 -6.48
N MET A 84 14.63 11.33 -7.27
CA MET A 84 14.68 9.91 -7.59
C MET A 84 14.97 9.06 -6.36
N THR A 85 15.90 9.50 -5.51
CA THR A 85 16.25 8.79 -4.28
C THR A 85 15.04 8.70 -3.34
N GLU A 86 14.34 9.82 -3.13
CA GLU A 86 13.14 9.84 -2.28
C GLU A 86 12.05 8.94 -2.86
N TYR A 87 11.83 8.99 -4.17
CA TYR A 87 10.84 8.13 -4.80
C TYR A 87 11.18 6.65 -4.65
N MET A 88 12.44 6.28 -4.96
CA MET A 88 12.87 4.88 -4.89
C MET A 88 12.85 4.33 -3.47
N ASN A 89 13.10 5.18 -2.48
CA ASN A 89 13.03 4.77 -1.07
C ASN A 89 11.60 4.46 -0.63
N ARG A 90 10.59 5.03 -1.30
CA ARG A 90 9.18 4.78 -0.98
C ARG A 90 8.58 3.64 -1.79
N ILE A 91 9.22 3.24 -2.90
CA ILE A 91 8.78 2.12 -3.74
C ILE A 91 9.64 0.91 -3.42
N THR A 92 9.18 0.09 -2.47
CA THR A 92 9.89 -1.14 -2.10
C THR A 92 9.42 -2.30 -2.98
N PRO A 93 10.22 -3.39 -3.10
CA PRO A 93 9.75 -4.59 -3.79
C PRO A 93 8.45 -5.14 -3.23
N ASP A 94 8.26 -5.07 -1.91
CA ASP A 94 7.02 -5.52 -1.28
C ASP A 94 5.82 -4.67 -1.70
N PHE A 95 5.99 -3.35 -1.79
CA PHE A 95 4.94 -2.45 -2.26
C PHE A 95 4.55 -2.77 -3.70
N VAL A 96 5.53 -3.00 -4.58
CA VAL A 96 5.25 -3.36 -5.97
C VAL A 96 4.49 -4.68 -6.06
N LYS A 97 4.91 -5.69 -5.32
CA LYS A 97 4.21 -6.99 -5.28
C LYS A 97 2.78 -6.83 -4.79
N LEU A 98 2.59 -6.03 -3.74
CA LEU A 98 1.26 -5.78 -3.20
C LEU A 98 0.38 -5.07 -4.23
N SER A 99 0.90 -4.07 -4.91
CA SER A 99 0.13 -3.34 -5.93
C SER A 99 -0.31 -4.24 -7.08
N ILE A 100 0.53 -5.19 -7.48
CA ILE A 100 0.17 -6.19 -8.48
C ILE A 100 -0.91 -7.13 -7.92
N GLY A 101 -0.76 -7.58 -6.68
CA GLY A 101 -1.71 -8.48 -6.02
C GLY A 101 -3.10 -7.87 -5.83
N LEU A 102 -3.19 -6.54 -5.80
CA LEU A 102 -4.46 -5.82 -5.67
C LEU A 102 -5.19 -5.63 -7.00
N ARG A 103 -4.63 -6.07 -8.11
CA ARG A 103 -5.26 -5.92 -9.43
C ARG A 103 -6.39 -6.95 -9.63
N ALA A 104 -7.47 -6.76 -8.89
CA ALA A 104 -8.67 -7.55 -9.01
C ALA A 104 -9.83 -6.62 -9.38
N PRO A 105 -10.69 -6.97 -10.36
CA PRO A 105 -11.76 -6.07 -10.80
C PRO A 105 -12.64 -5.55 -9.66
N GLN A 106 -12.91 -6.41 -8.67
CA GLN A 106 -13.78 -6.05 -7.56
C GLN A 106 -13.12 -5.08 -6.55
N LEU A 107 -11.83 -4.84 -6.66
CA LEU A 107 -11.08 -3.94 -5.77
C LEU A 107 -10.52 -2.71 -6.48
N TYR A 108 -10.33 -2.80 -7.78
CA TYR A 108 -9.47 -1.87 -8.52
C TYR A 108 -9.90 -0.42 -8.33
N GLU A 109 -11.20 -0.13 -8.44
CA GLU A 109 -11.70 1.23 -8.33
C GLU A 109 -11.42 1.87 -6.97
N GLU A 110 -11.40 1.05 -5.91
CA GLU A 110 -11.21 1.55 -4.55
C GLU A 110 -9.74 1.60 -4.15
N THR A 111 -8.92 0.71 -4.68
CA THR A 111 -7.50 0.63 -4.30
C THR A 111 -6.58 1.39 -5.24
N ALA A 112 -6.94 1.56 -6.50
CA ALA A 112 -6.09 2.24 -7.48
C ALA A 112 -5.69 3.67 -7.03
N PRO A 113 -6.60 4.52 -6.53
CA PRO A 113 -6.21 5.84 -6.06
C PRO A 113 -5.19 5.80 -4.93
N LEU A 114 -5.29 4.81 -4.05
CA LEU A 114 -4.36 4.66 -2.93
C LEU A 114 -2.98 4.17 -3.39
N VAL A 115 -2.97 3.21 -4.32
CA VAL A 115 -1.73 2.69 -4.90
C VAL A 115 -1.02 3.77 -5.71
N MET A 116 -1.76 4.58 -6.47
CA MET A 116 -1.20 5.62 -7.33
C MET A 116 -0.77 6.88 -6.59
N LYS A 117 -1.04 6.98 -5.30
CA LYS A 117 -0.72 8.18 -4.51
C LYS A 117 0.77 8.52 -4.55
N VAL A 118 1.65 7.53 -4.37
CA VAL A 118 3.09 7.75 -4.37
C VAL A 118 3.58 8.24 -5.74
N PRO A 119 3.27 7.59 -6.86
CA PRO A 119 3.63 8.10 -8.18
C PRO A 119 3.06 9.48 -8.48
N GLN A 120 1.82 9.76 -8.06
CA GLN A 120 1.19 11.06 -8.28
C GLN A 120 1.88 12.18 -7.52
N VAL A 121 2.27 11.94 -6.27
CA VAL A 121 3.02 12.93 -5.48
C VAL A 121 4.37 13.22 -6.13
N PHE A 122 5.08 12.17 -6.57
CA PHE A 122 6.36 12.34 -7.26
C PHE A 122 6.20 13.17 -8.52
N LEU A 123 5.23 12.83 -9.38
CA LEU A 123 5.00 13.52 -10.63
C LEU A 123 4.60 14.98 -10.41
N SER A 124 3.68 15.24 -9.49
CA SER A 124 3.23 16.60 -9.17
C SER A 124 4.36 17.46 -8.64
N SER A 125 5.21 16.91 -7.78
CA SER A 125 6.35 17.62 -7.21
C SER A 125 7.39 17.93 -8.28
N LEU A 126 7.61 17.00 -9.22
CA LEU A 126 8.54 17.19 -10.32
C LEU A 126 8.04 18.28 -11.29
N ILE A 127 6.74 18.27 -11.60
CA ILE A 127 6.14 19.30 -12.46
C ILE A 127 6.28 20.66 -11.80
N GLU A 128 5.96 20.77 -10.51
CA GLU A 128 6.10 22.04 -9.78
C GLU A 128 7.53 22.55 -9.80
N TYR A 129 8.51 21.65 -9.67
CA TYR A 129 9.92 22.03 -9.72
C TYR A 129 10.30 22.69 -11.05
N PHE A 130 9.75 22.22 -12.16
CA PHE A 130 10.07 22.74 -13.49
C PHE A 130 9.24 23.97 -13.91
N GLN A 131 8.32 24.40 -13.09
CA GLN A 131 7.57 25.64 -13.34
C GLN A 131 8.31 26.91 -12.76
#